data_38000af987de98cf5af7bcb48d86d2d2
#
_entry.id   38000af987de98cf5af7bcb48d86d2d2
#
_cell.length_a   1.000
_cell.length_b   1.000
_cell.length_c   1.000
_cell.angle_alpha   90.00
_cell.angle_beta   90.00
_cell.angle_gamma   90.00
#
_symmetry.space_group_name_H-M   'P 1'
#
loop_
_entity.id
_entity.type
_entity.pdbx_description
1 polymer ?
#
loop_
_entity_poly.entity_id
_entity_poly.type
_entity_poly.pdbx_seq_one_letter_code
_entity_poly.pdbx_strand_id
1 'polypeptide(L)'
;MKLFIAATVLTTISFAHPALSESIAHTRQLLATKQCQSCDLSGAGLVLANLSGANLTGANLSGANLSRANLSGADLTGANLVGASLFGANLTGAKLGGAQIAGADFRDAYLYNVSFGDADVNVAHLQGAIGIPIAAGKAEDFYRWGMLQGQKGDSQG
;
A
#
# COMPACT_ATOMS: atom_id res chain seq x y z
N MET A 1 9.78 -65.94 -18.08
CA MET A 1 10.09 -64.55 -18.54
C MET A 1 9.15 -63.62 -17.81
N LYS A 2 9.63 -62.99 -16.73
CA LYS A 2 8.81 -62.03 -15.95
C LYS A 2 9.22 -60.61 -16.36
N LEU A 3 8.32 -59.88 -17.02
CA LEU A 3 8.51 -58.47 -17.33
C LEU A 3 8.30 -57.64 -16.07
N PHE A 4 9.34 -56.99 -15.58
CA PHE A 4 9.23 -55.93 -14.57
C PHE A 4 8.92 -54.62 -15.29
N ILE A 5 7.69 -54.14 -15.17
CA ILE A 5 7.33 -52.78 -15.56
C ILE A 5 7.75 -51.88 -14.44
N ALA A 6 8.86 -51.15 -14.63
CA ALA A 6 9.28 -50.10 -13.73
C ALA A 6 8.34 -48.88 -13.96
N ALA A 7 7.43 -48.65 -13.03
CA ALA A 7 6.65 -47.42 -12.99
C ALA A 7 7.54 -46.27 -12.53
N THR A 8 8.03 -45.47 -13.46
CA THR A 8 8.67 -44.19 -13.17
C THR A 8 7.59 -43.21 -12.72
N VAL A 9 7.49 -43.06 -11.40
CA VAL A 9 6.72 -41.96 -10.80
C VAL A 9 7.45 -40.66 -11.13
N LEU A 10 6.98 -39.90 -12.13
CA LEU A 10 7.39 -38.52 -12.32
C LEU A 10 6.80 -37.71 -11.15
N THR A 11 7.58 -37.56 -10.11
CA THR A 11 7.32 -36.52 -9.12
C THR A 11 7.64 -35.18 -9.76
N THR A 12 6.61 -34.49 -10.28
CA THR A 12 6.70 -33.08 -10.62
C THR A 12 6.84 -32.32 -9.29
N ILE A 13 8.10 -32.06 -8.91
CA ILE A 13 8.38 -31.14 -7.83
C ILE A 13 8.01 -29.76 -8.37
N SER A 14 6.81 -29.30 -8.01
CA SER A 14 6.39 -27.93 -8.23
C SER A 14 7.27 -27.06 -7.36
N PHE A 15 8.29 -26.44 -7.96
CA PHE A 15 9.05 -25.39 -7.30
C PHE A 15 8.14 -24.17 -7.18
N ALA A 16 7.24 -24.18 -6.18
CA ALA A 16 6.62 -22.95 -5.73
C ALA A 16 7.77 -22.02 -5.31
N HIS A 17 7.89 -20.86 -5.96
CA HIS A 17 8.90 -19.87 -5.60
C HIS A 17 8.70 -19.53 -4.11
N PRO A 18 9.72 -19.69 -3.27
CA PRO A 18 9.57 -19.48 -1.82
C PRO A 18 8.99 -18.10 -1.48
N ALA A 19 9.33 -17.08 -2.28
CA ALA A 19 8.80 -15.73 -2.14
C ALA A 19 7.27 -15.63 -2.29
N LEU A 20 6.66 -16.39 -3.22
CA LEU A 20 5.19 -16.39 -3.37
C LEU A 20 4.49 -17.06 -2.18
N SER A 21 5.06 -18.11 -1.61
CA SER A 21 4.48 -18.79 -0.46
C SER A 21 4.56 -17.93 0.81
N GLU A 22 5.62 -17.17 0.96
CA GLU A 22 5.84 -16.25 2.09
C GLU A 22 4.88 -15.07 2.04
N SER A 23 4.73 -14.41 0.89
CA SER A 23 3.77 -13.31 0.70
C SER A 23 2.32 -13.73 0.96
N ILE A 24 1.93 -14.96 0.56
CA ILE A 24 0.58 -15.50 0.86
C ILE A 24 0.41 -15.73 2.37
N ALA A 25 1.42 -16.25 3.05
CA ALA A 25 1.39 -16.47 4.50
C ALA A 25 1.27 -15.14 5.26
N HIS A 26 2.06 -14.14 4.88
CA HIS A 26 2.01 -12.80 5.46
C HIS A 26 0.67 -12.08 5.20
N THR A 27 0.12 -12.22 3.99
CA THR A 27 -1.21 -11.66 3.68
C THR A 27 -2.28 -12.29 4.58
N ARG A 28 -2.26 -13.61 4.76
CA ARG A 28 -3.19 -14.31 5.64
C ARG A 28 -3.01 -13.89 7.10
N GLN A 29 -1.77 -13.76 7.57
CA GLN A 29 -1.44 -13.28 8.92
C GLN A 29 -2.01 -11.87 9.13
N LEU A 30 -1.76 -10.93 8.21
CA LEU A 30 -2.26 -9.57 8.28
C LEU A 30 -3.79 -9.54 8.40
N LEU A 31 -4.49 -10.27 7.54
CA LEU A 31 -5.96 -10.28 7.53
C LEU A 31 -6.55 -10.91 8.79
N ALA A 32 -5.88 -11.90 9.38
CA ALA A 32 -6.34 -12.59 10.58
C ALA A 32 -6.03 -11.82 11.88
N THR A 33 -4.84 -11.22 11.98
CA THR A 33 -4.33 -10.66 13.25
C THR A 33 -4.14 -9.17 13.24
N LYS A 34 -4.11 -8.54 12.06
CA LYS A 34 -3.70 -7.13 11.83
C LYS A 34 -2.26 -6.81 12.31
N GLN A 35 -1.44 -7.83 12.52
CA GLN A 35 -0.05 -7.71 12.92
C GLN A 35 0.85 -8.23 11.80
N CYS A 36 1.59 -7.33 11.17
CA CYS A 36 2.47 -7.66 10.04
C CYS A 36 3.67 -6.72 9.96
N GLN A 37 4.36 -6.56 11.07
CA GLN A 37 5.61 -5.78 11.13
C GLN A 37 6.67 -6.44 10.26
N SER A 38 7.31 -5.65 9.42
CA SER A 38 8.37 -6.09 8.48
C SER A 38 7.96 -7.27 7.57
N CYS A 39 6.65 -7.54 7.41
CA CYS A 39 6.16 -8.55 6.48
C CYS A 39 6.48 -8.19 5.04
N ASP A 40 6.68 -9.21 4.20
CA ASP A 40 6.64 -9.04 2.75
C ASP A 40 5.21 -9.19 2.24
N LEU A 41 4.63 -8.07 1.85
CA LEU A 41 3.30 -7.92 1.27
C LEU A 41 3.38 -7.32 -0.14
N SER A 42 4.56 -7.44 -0.77
CA SER A 42 4.78 -6.89 -2.12
C SER A 42 3.81 -7.48 -3.13
N GLY A 43 3.18 -6.60 -3.92
CA GLY A 43 2.15 -7.00 -4.88
C GLY A 43 0.88 -7.61 -4.28
N ALA A 44 0.70 -7.61 -2.96
CA ALA A 44 -0.46 -8.23 -2.31
C ALA A 44 -1.78 -7.60 -2.77
N GLY A 45 -2.79 -8.44 -3.04
CA GLY A 45 -4.15 -8.02 -3.36
C GLY A 45 -4.96 -7.78 -2.07
N LEU A 46 -5.04 -6.52 -1.63
CA LEU A 46 -5.71 -6.10 -0.39
C LEU A 46 -6.88 -5.14 -0.67
N VAL A 47 -7.49 -5.25 -1.86
CA VAL A 47 -8.65 -4.42 -2.24
C VAL A 47 -9.79 -4.61 -1.24
N LEU A 48 -10.37 -3.49 -0.76
CA LEU A 48 -11.46 -3.47 0.22
C LEU A 48 -11.12 -4.13 1.57
N ALA A 49 -9.85 -4.48 1.82
CA ALA A 49 -9.45 -5.12 3.08
C ALA A 49 -9.72 -4.20 4.28
N ASN A 50 -10.20 -4.77 5.37
CA ASN A 50 -10.30 -4.06 6.63
C ASN A 50 -8.99 -4.18 7.41
N LEU A 51 -8.14 -3.16 7.30
CA LEU A 51 -6.85 -3.06 7.96
C LEU A 51 -6.82 -1.93 9.01
N SER A 52 -8.01 -1.58 9.54
CA SER A 52 -8.10 -0.54 10.57
C SER A 52 -7.26 -0.91 11.80
N GLY A 53 -6.41 0.01 12.26
CA GLY A 53 -5.50 -0.18 13.37
C GLY A 53 -4.40 -1.24 13.14
N ALA A 54 -4.19 -1.67 11.90
CA ALA A 54 -3.17 -2.68 11.60
C ALA A 54 -1.76 -2.15 11.89
N ASN A 55 -0.89 -3.02 12.41
CA ASN A 55 0.51 -2.75 12.54
C ASN A 55 1.27 -3.27 11.31
N LEU A 56 1.67 -2.33 10.47
CA LEU A 56 2.39 -2.53 9.21
C LEU A 56 3.77 -1.85 9.23
N THR A 57 4.29 -1.59 10.44
CA THR A 57 5.58 -0.92 10.63
C THR A 57 6.68 -1.65 9.85
N GLY A 58 7.37 -0.94 8.98
CA GLY A 58 8.46 -1.48 8.15
C GLY A 58 8.04 -2.55 7.13
N ALA A 59 6.73 -2.80 6.93
CA ALA A 59 6.27 -3.79 5.97
C ALA A 59 6.63 -3.39 4.52
N ASN A 60 6.92 -4.37 3.69
CA ASN A 60 7.08 -4.19 2.26
C ASN A 60 5.72 -4.33 1.56
N LEU A 61 5.12 -3.21 1.19
CA LEU A 61 3.86 -3.09 0.45
C LEU A 61 4.07 -2.60 -0.98
N SER A 62 5.31 -2.71 -1.51
CA SER A 62 5.61 -2.21 -2.85
C SER A 62 4.72 -2.86 -3.90
N GLY A 63 4.09 -2.04 -4.76
CA GLY A 63 3.15 -2.50 -5.78
C GLY A 63 1.88 -3.18 -5.25
N ALA A 64 1.63 -3.20 -3.95
CA ALA A 64 0.41 -3.78 -3.38
C ALA A 64 -0.84 -3.00 -3.83
N ASN A 65 -1.97 -3.71 -3.98
CA ASN A 65 -3.25 -3.10 -4.29
C ASN A 65 -4.11 -2.99 -3.03
N LEU A 66 -4.10 -1.81 -2.43
CA LEU A 66 -4.88 -1.40 -1.25
C LEU A 66 -6.09 -0.54 -1.62
N SER A 67 -6.54 -0.58 -2.89
CA SER A 67 -7.63 0.26 -3.35
C SER A 67 -8.88 0.07 -2.49
N ARG A 68 -9.42 1.18 -1.99
CA ARG A 68 -10.59 1.22 -1.11
C ARG A 68 -10.46 0.42 0.21
N ALA A 69 -9.24 0.04 0.58
CA ALA A 69 -9.00 -0.59 1.88
C ALA A 69 -9.25 0.40 3.04
N ASN A 70 -9.66 -0.13 4.17
CA ASN A 70 -9.77 0.64 5.41
C ASN A 70 -8.46 0.52 6.20
N LEU A 71 -7.63 1.54 6.16
CA LEU A 71 -6.36 1.68 6.88
C LEU A 71 -6.47 2.72 8.02
N SER A 72 -7.69 3.03 8.49
CA SER A 72 -7.88 4.03 9.54
C SER A 72 -7.09 3.66 10.79
N GLY A 73 -6.28 4.60 11.28
CA GLY A 73 -5.41 4.40 12.45
C GLY A 73 -4.31 3.37 12.28
N ALA A 74 -4.05 2.86 11.08
CA ALA A 74 -2.97 1.91 10.83
C ALA A 74 -1.59 2.55 11.04
N ASP A 75 -0.63 1.76 11.52
CA ASP A 75 0.76 2.16 11.64
C ASP A 75 1.56 1.63 10.44
N LEU A 76 1.90 2.55 9.54
CA LEU A 76 2.69 2.33 8.33
C LEU A 76 4.09 2.98 8.45
N THR A 77 4.53 3.27 9.67
CA THR A 77 5.82 3.90 9.93
C THR A 77 6.95 3.08 9.30
N GLY A 78 7.75 3.72 8.45
CA GLY A 78 8.86 3.09 7.72
C GLY A 78 8.45 2.05 6.68
N ALA A 79 7.17 1.89 6.36
CA ALA A 79 6.72 0.94 5.35
C ALA A 79 7.16 1.34 3.94
N ASN A 80 7.39 0.37 3.08
CA ASN A 80 7.65 0.58 1.66
C ASN A 80 6.33 0.47 0.88
N LEU A 81 5.81 1.61 0.41
CA LEU A 81 4.60 1.74 -0.40
C LEU A 81 4.90 2.14 -1.84
N VAL A 82 6.14 2.00 -2.31
CA VAL A 82 6.55 2.39 -3.67
C VAL A 82 5.64 1.73 -4.70
N GLY A 83 4.98 2.56 -5.54
CA GLY A 83 4.06 2.10 -6.58
C GLY A 83 2.79 1.40 -6.07
N ALA A 84 2.50 1.42 -4.78
CA ALA A 84 1.27 0.84 -4.24
C ALA A 84 0.03 1.64 -4.67
N SER A 85 -1.10 0.96 -4.88
CA SER A 85 -2.39 1.61 -5.12
C SER A 85 -3.18 1.74 -3.81
N LEU A 86 -3.40 2.98 -3.38
CA LEU A 86 -4.28 3.35 -2.26
C LEU A 86 -5.48 4.15 -2.76
N PHE A 87 -5.87 3.97 -4.04
CA PHE A 87 -7.00 4.65 -4.65
C PHE A 87 -8.27 4.51 -3.81
N GLY A 88 -8.83 5.62 -3.37
CA GLY A 88 -10.05 5.65 -2.55
C GLY A 88 -9.91 5.00 -1.17
N ALA A 89 -8.70 4.69 -0.69
CA ALA A 89 -8.48 4.08 0.62
C ALA A 89 -8.77 5.07 1.76
N ASN A 90 -9.21 4.55 2.89
CA ASN A 90 -9.38 5.34 4.11
C ASN A 90 -8.14 5.21 5.01
N LEU A 91 -7.33 6.26 5.07
CA LEU A 91 -6.15 6.36 5.93
C LEU A 91 -6.35 7.31 7.12
N THR A 92 -7.59 7.66 7.46
CA THR A 92 -7.86 8.59 8.56
C THR A 92 -7.08 8.20 9.82
N GLY A 93 -6.24 9.10 10.32
CA GLY A 93 -5.42 8.88 11.51
C GLY A 93 -4.25 7.89 11.35
N ALA A 94 -3.95 7.44 10.13
CA ALA A 94 -2.81 6.56 9.88
C ALA A 94 -1.47 7.28 10.07
N LYS A 95 -0.42 6.50 10.40
CA LYS A 95 0.94 6.99 10.54
C LYS A 95 1.79 6.51 9.37
N LEU A 96 2.43 7.45 8.67
CA LEU A 96 3.29 7.23 7.52
C LEU A 96 4.72 7.79 7.71
N GLY A 97 5.11 8.09 8.95
CA GLY A 97 6.44 8.62 9.24
C GLY A 97 7.55 7.74 8.66
N GLY A 98 8.45 8.31 7.84
CA GLY A 98 9.53 7.57 7.17
C GLY A 98 9.08 6.55 6.13
N ALA A 99 7.80 6.49 5.77
CA ALA A 99 7.34 5.60 4.72
C ALA A 99 7.85 6.04 3.33
N GLN A 100 8.19 5.07 2.49
CA GLN A 100 8.57 5.28 1.10
C GLN A 100 7.31 5.23 0.24
N ILE A 101 6.86 6.38 -0.28
CA ILE A 101 5.59 6.52 -1.02
C ILE A 101 5.78 6.95 -2.48
N ALA A 102 6.99 6.78 -3.03
CA ALA A 102 7.29 7.16 -4.40
C ALA A 102 6.37 6.44 -5.39
N GLY A 103 5.66 7.23 -6.23
CA GLY A 103 4.72 6.70 -7.21
C GLY A 103 3.49 6.00 -6.62
N ALA A 104 3.27 6.08 -5.31
CA ALA A 104 2.04 5.56 -4.70
C ALA A 104 0.82 6.37 -5.14
N ASP A 105 -0.28 5.68 -5.38
CA ASP A 105 -1.54 6.26 -5.85
C ASP A 105 -2.52 6.49 -4.70
N PHE A 106 -2.57 7.72 -4.18
CA PHE A 106 -3.52 8.15 -3.14
C PHE A 106 -4.72 8.91 -3.72
N ARG A 107 -4.98 8.82 -5.02
CA ARG A 107 -6.13 9.53 -5.61
C ARG A 107 -7.42 9.12 -4.92
N ASP A 108 -8.26 10.12 -4.63
CA ASP A 108 -9.55 9.97 -3.94
C ASP A 108 -9.46 9.34 -2.53
N ALA A 109 -8.25 9.20 -1.94
CA ALA A 109 -8.07 8.68 -0.60
C ALA A 109 -8.51 9.67 0.50
N TYR A 110 -8.93 9.14 1.64
CA TYR A 110 -9.27 9.94 2.82
C TYR A 110 -8.03 10.01 3.73
N LEU A 111 -7.48 11.22 3.88
CA LEU A 111 -6.21 11.50 4.56
C LEU A 111 -6.38 12.38 5.82
N TYR A 112 -7.57 12.39 6.43
CA TYR A 112 -7.81 13.18 7.64
C TYR A 112 -6.89 12.74 8.78
N ASN A 113 -6.19 13.69 9.40
CA ASN A 113 -5.27 13.45 10.53
C ASN A 113 -4.17 12.41 10.24
N VAL A 114 -3.80 12.21 8.99
CA VAL A 114 -2.64 11.37 8.63
C VAL A 114 -1.36 12.08 9.07
N SER A 115 -0.46 11.33 9.69
CA SER A 115 0.89 11.81 10.00
C SER A 115 1.88 11.30 8.94
N PHE A 116 2.31 12.15 8.03
CA PHE A 116 3.32 11.81 7.03
C PHE A 116 4.76 11.88 7.60
N GLY A 117 4.96 12.64 8.70
CA GLY A 117 6.29 12.83 9.27
C GLY A 117 7.26 13.39 8.22
N ASP A 118 8.30 12.61 7.94
CA ASP A 118 9.35 12.90 6.95
C ASP A 118 9.16 12.19 5.60
N ALA A 119 8.00 11.53 5.36
CA ALA A 119 7.68 10.96 4.06
C ALA A 119 7.56 12.05 2.99
N ASP A 120 8.18 11.83 1.81
CA ASP A 120 8.14 12.78 0.70
C ASP A 120 6.83 12.67 -0.08
N VAL A 121 5.88 13.55 0.23
CA VAL A 121 4.55 13.58 -0.40
C VAL A 121 4.55 14.08 -1.84
N ASN A 122 5.63 14.75 -2.29
CA ASN A 122 5.71 15.29 -3.65
C ASN A 122 5.84 14.20 -4.73
N VAL A 123 6.21 13.00 -4.34
CA VAL A 123 6.42 11.85 -5.24
C VAL A 123 5.20 10.93 -5.32
N ALA A 124 4.11 11.25 -4.62
CA ALA A 124 2.85 10.51 -4.63
C ALA A 124 1.77 11.17 -5.50
N HIS A 125 0.80 10.40 -5.96
CA HIS A 125 -0.35 10.90 -6.70
C HIS A 125 -1.50 11.19 -5.74
N LEU A 126 -1.87 12.46 -5.56
CA LEU A 126 -2.83 12.93 -4.55
C LEU A 126 -4.11 13.57 -5.13
N GLN A 127 -4.36 13.48 -6.46
CA GLN A 127 -5.54 14.09 -7.06
C GLN A 127 -6.83 13.57 -6.41
N GLY A 128 -7.71 14.49 -6.00
CA GLY A 128 -8.98 14.13 -5.36
C GLY A 128 -8.86 13.64 -3.92
N ALA A 129 -7.65 13.48 -3.36
CA ALA A 129 -7.48 13.10 -1.96
C ALA A 129 -8.04 14.18 -1.02
N ILE A 130 -8.69 13.74 0.07
CA ILE A 130 -9.42 14.59 1.00
C ILE A 130 -8.77 14.59 2.38
N GLY A 131 -8.72 15.76 3.04
CA GLY A 131 -8.23 15.85 4.42
C GLY A 131 -6.72 15.85 4.54
N ILE A 132 -6.00 16.30 3.52
CA ILE A 132 -4.53 16.41 3.57
C ILE A 132 -4.13 17.36 4.69
N PRO A 133 -3.35 16.92 5.70
CA PRO A 133 -2.94 17.81 6.79
C PRO A 133 -1.95 18.85 6.28
N ILE A 134 -2.25 20.13 6.57
CA ILE A 134 -1.42 21.29 6.17
C ILE A 134 -0.01 21.24 6.81
N ALA A 135 0.20 20.37 7.78
CA ALA A 135 1.45 20.27 8.55
C ALA A 135 2.45 19.21 8.01
N ALA A 136 2.11 18.50 6.94
CA ALA A 136 3.00 17.49 6.36
C ALA A 136 3.85 18.11 5.26
N GLY A 137 5.07 18.49 5.57
CA GLY A 137 5.99 19.07 4.60
C GLY A 137 5.89 20.59 4.48
N LYS A 138 6.86 21.21 3.83
CA LYS A 138 6.96 22.67 3.67
C LYS A 138 5.69 23.22 3.02
N ALA A 139 5.12 24.28 3.62
CA ALA A 139 3.91 24.95 3.15
C ALA A 139 3.93 25.30 1.63
N GLU A 140 5.12 25.40 1.05
CA GLU A 140 5.35 25.69 -0.37
C GLU A 140 4.87 24.57 -1.30
N ASP A 141 4.89 23.30 -0.85
CA ASP A 141 4.52 22.15 -1.66
C ASP A 141 2.98 22.06 -1.84
N PHE A 142 2.23 22.52 -0.83
CA PHE A 142 0.76 22.56 -0.88
C PHE A 142 0.23 23.73 -1.74
N TYR A 143 0.92 24.85 -1.76
CA TYR A 143 0.53 25.97 -2.66
C TYR A 143 0.68 25.56 -4.12
N ARG A 144 1.70 24.78 -4.46
CA ARG A 144 1.90 24.28 -5.81
C ARG A 144 0.79 23.29 -6.22
N TRP A 145 0.31 22.47 -5.29
CA TRP A 145 -0.79 21.53 -5.51
C TRP A 145 -2.14 22.25 -5.64
N GLY A 146 -2.43 23.24 -4.81
CA GLY A 146 -3.64 24.08 -4.90
C GLY A 146 -3.74 24.84 -6.23
N MET A 147 -2.62 25.30 -6.77
CA MET A 147 -2.60 25.95 -8.11
C MET A 147 -2.90 24.97 -9.25
N LEU A 148 -2.53 23.71 -9.15
CA LEU A 148 -2.84 22.70 -10.18
C LEU A 148 -4.33 22.31 -10.19
N GLN A 149 -5.05 22.47 -9.08
CA GLN A 149 -6.50 22.25 -9.00
C GLN A 149 -7.30 23.49 -9.49
N GLY A 150 -6.74 24.70 -9.36
CA GLY A 150 -7.42 25.95 -9.73
C GLY A 150 -7.46 26.22 -11.24
N GLN A 151 -6.71 25.51 -12.07
CA GLN A 151 -6.67 25.76 -13.53
C GLN A 151 -7.68 24.95 -14.37
N LYS A 152 -8.58 24.20 -13.74
CA LYS A 152 -9.62 23.43 -14.47
C LYS A 152 -10.97 24.12 -14.57
N GLY A 153 -11.06 25.39 -14.20
CA GLY A 153 -12.33 26.14 -14.09
C GLY A 153 -12.65 27.15 -15.17
N ASP A 154 -11.72 27.59 -16.03
CA ASP A 154 -11.94 28.73 -16.92
C ASP A 154 -11.55 28.48 -18.39
N SER A 155 -12.16 27.48 -19.01
CA SER A 155 -12.17 27.42 -20.47
C SER A 155 -13.52 26.91 -21.00
N GLN A 156 -14.61 27.64 -20.67
CA GLN A 156 -15.84 27.66 -21.46
C GLN A 156 -16.51 29.03 -21.26
N GLY A 157 -16.17 29.96 -22.13
CA GLY A 157 -16.85 31.20 -22.38
C GLY A 157 -16.73 31.53 -23.85
#